data_7e93a647038239e46ea784546d899ffc
#
_entry.id   7e93a647038239e46ea784546d899ffc
#
_cell.length_a   1.000
_cell.length_b   1.000
_cell.length_c   1.000
_cell.angle_alpha   90.00
_cell.angle_beta   90.00
_cell.angle_gamma   90.00
#
_symmetry.space_group_name_H-M   'P 1'
#
loop_
_entity.id
_entity.type
_entity.pdbx_description
1 polymer ?
#
loop_
_entity_poly.entity_id
_entity_poly.type
_entity_poly.pdbx_seq_one_letter_code
_entity_poly.pdbx_strand_id
1 'polypeptide(L)'
;YPIAMKCAFGENPKRRYMTSRMSTRMTNAALIREALQKAALYMVKKEAAGDDVSKLPAFDQKSESLIPVLKGELPLKAHAHQANDIFTAIRIAKEFHAKLTLEHVTEGHLIVDELVKENLPLAVGPTFSHATKVELLNKSWTTPGILAKAGCHVSIISDAPVTPLHDLPLYAGMAMKAGMDPYDALRAITINAAEHIGVADR
;
A
#
# COMPACT_ATOMS: atom_id res chain seq x y z
N TYR A 1 -9.13 16.61 0.08
CA TYR A 1 -8.54 16.09 1.32
C TYR A 1 -7.65 14.89 0.96
N PRO A 2 -6.34 14.92 1.29
CA PRO A 2 -5.48 13.77 1.05
C PRO A 2 -5.91 12.61 1.98
N ILE A 3 -6.05 11.40 1.42
CA ILE A 3 -6.46 10.21 2.18
C ILE A 3 -5.30 9.24 2.46
N ALA A 4 -4.21 9.35 1.71
CA ALA A 4 -3.02 8.53 1.89
C ALA A 4 -1.81 9.15 1.17
N MET A 5 -0.61 8.79 1.60
CA MET A 5 0.64 9.07 0.89
C MET A 5 1.04 7.84 0.07
N LYS A 6 0.94 7.95 -1.25
CA LYS A 6 1.29 6.83 -2.16
C LYS A 6 2.80 6.60 -2.20
N CYS A 7 3.19 5.35 -2.03
CA CYS A 7 4.55 4.89 -2.36
C CYS A 7 4.48 3.60 -3.19
N ALA A 8 5.59 3.23 -3.84
CA ALA A 8 5.63 2.06 -4.70
C ALA A 8 6.93 1.27 -4.53
N PHE A 9 6.77 -0.03 -4.43
CA PHE A 9 7.84 -1.03 -4.42
C PHE A 9 7.81 -1.85 -5.72
N GLY A 10 8.80 -2.71 -5.92
CA GLY A 10 8.81 -3.65 -7.02
C GLY A 10 9.18 -3.06 -8.38
N GLU A 11 8.54 -3.59 -9.44
CA GLU A 11 8.94 -3.29 -10.82
C GLU A 11 8.49 -1.93 -11.33
N ASN A 12 7.37 -1.40 -10.88
CA ASN A 12 6.85 -0.14 -11.41
C ASN A 12 7.83 1.03 -11.25
N PRO A 13 8.33 1.37 -10.04
CA PRO A 13 9.33 2.41 -9.90
C PRO A 13 10.64 2.06 -10.59
N LYS A 14 11.09 0.79 -10.52
CA LYS A 14 12.29 0.32 -11.20
C LYS A 14 12.23 0.54 -12.71
N ARG A 15 11.12 0.17 -13.37
CA ARG A 15 10.96 0.34 -14.83
C ARG A 15 10.82 1.80 -15.25
N ARG A 16 10.06 2.58 -14.48
CA ARG A 16 9.78 3.99 -14.81
C ARG A 16 11.00 4.88 -14.67
N TYR A 17 11.86 4.58 -13.71
CA TYR A 17 13.02 5.41 -13.35
C TYR A 17 14.36 4.69 -13.56
N MET A 18 14.41 3.72 -14.47
CA MET A 18 15.58 2.87 -14.70
C MET A 18 16.84 3.63 -15.10
N THR A 19 16.70 4.78 -15.77
CA THR A 19 17.82 5.67 -16.17
C THR A 19 18.21 6.67 -15.07
N SER A 20 17.51 6.65 -13.94
CA SER A 20 17.78 7.49 -12.78
C SER A 20 18.22 6.64 -11.58
N ARG A 21 17.92 7.09 -10.36
CA ARG A 21 18.36 6.42 -9.12
C ARG A 21 17.65 5.09 -8.82
N MET A 22 16.50 4.77 -9.45
CA MET A 22 15.62 3.64 -9.08
C MET A 22 15.82 2.42 -9.97
N SER A 23 17.03 1.84 -10.00
CA SER A 23 17.33 0.70 -10.89
C SER A 23 17.07 -0.68 -10.27
N THR A 24 16.90 -0.77 -8.96
CA THR A 24 16.69 -2.04 -8.23
C THR A 24 15.62 -1.92 -7.15
N ARG A 25 15.09 -3.06 -6.65
CA ARG A 25 14.20 -3.10 -5.48
C ARG A 25 14.86 -2.54 -4.23
N MET A 26 16.15 -2.81 -4.04
CA MET A 26 16.95 -2.27 -2.92
C MET A 26 17.01 -0.74 -2.98
N THR A 27 17.24 -0.18 -4.16
CA THR A 27 17.28 1.28 -4.34
C THR A 27 15.91 1.92 -4.07
N ASN A 28 14.81 1.29 -4.50
CA ASN A 28 13.47 1.76 -4.18
C ASN A 28 13.24 1.86 -2.66
N ALA A 29 13.60 0.81 -1.94
CA ALA A 29 13.50 0.78 -0.48
C ALA A 29 14.38 1.85 0.19
N ALA A 30 15.61 2.00 -0.28
CA ALA A 30 16.55 2.99 0.23
C ALA A 30 16.03 4.42 0.07
N LEU A 31 15.48 4.77 -1.10
CA LEU A 31 14.96 6.10 -1.39
C LEU A 31 13.69 6.44 -0.57
N ILE A 32 12.81 5.45 -0.34
CA ILE A 32 11.65 5.65 0.54
C ILE A 32 12.12 5.91 1.97
N ARG A 33 13.06 5.11 2.49
CA ARG A 33 13.64 5.32 3.83
C ARG A 33 14.35 6.67 3.94
N GLU A 34 15.17 7.04 2.94
CA GLU A 34 15.86 8.34 2.89
C GLU A 34 14.88 9.50 2.99
N ALA A 35 13.76 9.44 2.22
CA ALA A 35 12.74 10.48 2.24
C ALA A 35 12.06 10.61 3.62
N LEU A 36 11.68 9.48 4.23
CA LEU A 36 11.07 9.46 5.57
C LEU A 36 12.06 9.93 6.64
N GLN A 37 13.31 9.49 6.59
CA GLN A 37 14.34 9.89 7.53
C GLN A 37 14.64 11.38 7.44
N LYS A 38 14.74 11.93 6.21
CA LYS A 38 14.92 13.36 6.00
C LYS A 38 13.74 14.16 6.57
N ALA A 39 12.51 13.70 6.33
CA ALA A 39 11.32 14.34 6.88
C ALA A 39 11.27 14.27 8.42
N ALA A 40 11.67 13.15 9.01
CA ALA A 40 11.74 13.00 10.47
C ALA A 40 12.75 13.99 11.09
N LEU A 41 13.94 14.13 10.51
CA LEU A 41 14.94 15.10 10.95
C LEU A 41 14.45 16.54 10.77
N TYR A 42 13.75 16.82 9.68
CA TYR A 42 13.15 18.12 9.41
C TYR A 42 12.07 18.45 10.46
N MET A 43 11.18 17.50 10.75
CA MET A 43 10.13 17.63 11.77
C MET A 43 10.71 17.94 13.14
N VAL A 44 11.74 17.21 13.59
CA VAL A 44 12.43 17.47 14.86
C VAL A 44 13.01 18.87 14.94
N LYS A 45 13.66 19.34 13.86
CA LYS A 45 14.20 20.72 13.81
C LYS A 45 13.10 21.77 13.89
N LYS A 46 11.99 21.54 13.21
CA LYS A 46 10.83 22.43 13.20
C LYS A 46 10.19 22.51 14.59
N GLU A 47 10.02 21.38 15.26
CA GLU A 47 9.48 21.31 16.62
C GLU A 47 10.43 21.97 17.65
N ALA A 48 11.74 21.78 17.50
CA ALA A 48 12.74 22.42 18.37
C ALA A 48 12.81 23.95 18.19
N ALA A 49 12.44 24.48 17.03
CA ALA A 49 12.38 25.93 16.79
C ALA A 49 11.19 26.58 17.52
N GLY A 50 10.09 25.85 17.74
CA GLY A 50 8.86 26.38 18.33
C GLY A 50 8.38 27.63 17.58
N ASP A 51 8.15 28.72 18.33
CA ASP A 51 7.70 30.00 17.77
C ASP A 51 8.85 30.90 17.28
N ASP A 52 10.11 30.47 17.42
CA ASP A 52 11.28 31.23 16.97
C ASP A 52 11.53 31.05 15.48
N VAL A 53 10.96 31.93 14.68
CA VAL A 53 11.07 31.93 13.20
C VAL A 53 12.52 31.92 12.71
N SER A 54 13.46 32.51 13.48
CA SER A 54 14.89 32.56 13.09
C SER A 54 15.58 31.20 13.15
N LYS A 55 15.01 30.25 13.89
CA LYS A 55 15.52 28.87 14.05
C LYS A 55 14.81 27.85 13.15
N LEU A 56 13.76 28.25 12.45
CA LEU A 56 13.05 27.35 11.55
C LEU A 56 14.00 26.83 10.45
N PRO A 57 13.95 25.51 10.13
CA PRO A 57 14.69 25.02 8.98
C PRO A 57 14.15 25.62 7.69
N ALA A 58 15.01 25.73 6.67
CA ALA A 58 14.58 26.15 5.34
C ALA A 58 13.42 25.29 4.86
N PHE A 59 12.39 25.91 4.27
CA PHE A 59 11.20 25.21 3.81
C PHE A 59 11.53 24.09 2.82
N ASP A 60 11.08 22.87 3.11
CA ASP A 60 11.20 21.70 2.24
C ASP A 60 9.81 21.07 2.01
N GLN A 61 9.23 21.36 0.85
CA GLN A 61 7.92 20.85 0.42
C GLN A 61 7.78 19.33 0.57
N LYS A 62 8.83 18.58 0.26
CA LYS A 62 8.81 17.11 0.34
C LYS A 62 8.73 16.63 1.79
N SER A 63 9.54 17.23 2.67
CA SER A 63 9.52 16.90 4.09
C SER A 63 8.20 17.32 4.74
N GLU A 64 7.67 18.52 4.43
CA GLU A 64 6.36 18.95 4.93
C GLU A 64 5.25 17.98 4.56
N SER A 65 5.24 17.49 3.31
CA SER A 65 4.22 16.54 2.83
C SER A 65 4.27 15.17 3.54
N LEU A 66 5.41 14.80 4.13
CA LEU A 66 5.59 13.54 4.85
C LEU A 66 5.36 13.65 6.37
N ILE A 67 5.30 14.86 6.94
CA ILE A 67 5.01 15.05 8.38
C ILE A 67 3.70 14.36 8.81
N PRO A 68 2.57 14.48 8.08
CA PRO A 68 1.33 13.79 8.46
C PRO A 68 1.48 12.27 8.50
N VAL A 69 2.35 11.69 7.66
CA VAL A 69 2.67 10.25 7.69
C VAL A 69 3.40 9.88 8.98
N LEU A 70 4.44 10.65 9.33
CA LEU A 70 5.23 10.44 10.54
C LEU A 70 4.42 10.64 11.83
N LYS A 71 3.39 11.50 11.79
CA LYS A 71 2.45 11.70 12.89
C LYS A 71 1.33 10.68 12.94
N GLY A 72 1.27 9.74 11.98
CA GLY A 72 0.19 8.75 11.89
C GLY A 72 -1.18 9.31 11.51
N GLU A 73 -1.23 10.55 11.01
CA GLU A 73 -2.45 11.21 10.53
C GLU A 73 -2.84 10.71 9.12
N LEU A 74 -1.83 10.33 8.32
CA LEU A 74 -1.98 9.88 6.95
C LEU A 74 -1.25 8.54 6.76
N PRO A 75 -1.91 7.48 6.24
CA PRO A 75 -1.24 6.21 6.01
C PRO A 75 -0.32 6.27 4.78
N LEU A 76 0.75 5.47 4.79
CA LEU A 76 1.45 5.06 3.58
C LEU A 76 0.58 4.07 2.82
N LYS A 77 0.30 4.34 1.54
CA LYS A 77 -0.40 3.47 0.63
C LYS A 77 0.60 2.80 -0.30
N ALA A 78 1.02 1.58 0.05
CA ALA A 78 2.16 0.92 -0.58
C ALA A 78 1.73 -0.04 -1.69
N HIS A 79 2.11 0.27 -2.92
CA HIS A 79 2.05 -0.66 -4.04
C HIS A 79 3.12 -1.75 -3.86
N ALA A 80 2.72 -3.00 -3.68
CA ALA A 80 3.61 -4.14 -3.56
C ALA A 80 2.93 -5.44 -4.03
N HIS A 81 3.56 -6.15 -4.95
CA HIS A 81 3.03 -7.42 -5.49
C HIS A 81 3.67 -8.64 -4.83
N GLN A 82 4.99 -8.69 -4.79
CA GLN A 82 5.75 -9.85 -4.31
C GLN A 82 5.92 -9.83 -2.79
N ALA A 83 6.03 -11.01 -2.20
CA ALA A 83 6.22 -11.19 -0.76
C ALA A 83 7.39 -10.37 -0.19
N ASN A 84 8.53 -10.36 -0.87
CA ASN A 84 9.71 -9.60 -0.46
C ASN A 84 9.47 -8.07 -0.48
N ASP A 85 8.69 -7.55 -1.44
CA ASP A 85 8.33 -6.13 -1.50
C ASP A 85 7.30 -5.78 -0.42
N ILE A 86 6.35 -6.69 -0.14
CA ILE A 86 5.37 -6.55 0.95
C ILE A 86 6.09 -6.49 2.30
N PHE A 87 7.01 -7.42 2.59
CA PHE A 87 7.81 -7.37 3.82
C PHE A 87 8.67 -6.11 3.92
N THR A 88 9.20 -5.63 2.80
CA THR A 88 9.98 -4.40 2.77
C THR A 88 9.11 -3.19 3.12
N ALA A 89 7.89 -3.11 2.59
CA ALA A 89 6.93 -2.05 2.94
C ALA A 89 6.58 -2.09 4.43
N ILE A 90 6.25 -3.27 4.97
CA ILE A 90 5.93 -3.48 6.38
C ILE A 90 7.10 -3.04 7.27
N ARG A 91 8.31 -3.50 6.96
CA ARG A 91 9.52 -3.16 7.72
C ARG A 91 9.78 -1.66 7.77
N ILE A 92 9.66 -0.97 6.63
CA ILE A 92 9.86 0.48 6.57
C ILE A 92 8.75 1.21 7.34
N ALA A 93 7.50 0.83 7.19
CA ALA A 93 6.41 1.44 7.95
C ALA A 93 6.62 1.29 9.47
N LYS A 94 7.02 0.10 9.94
CA LYS A 94 7.35 -0.14 11.36
C LYS A 94 8.53 0.70 11.84
N GLU A 95 9.58 0.84 11.04
CA GLU A 95 10.76 1.64 11.37
C GLU A 95 10.41 3.11 11.68
N PHE A 96 9.42 3.66 10.97
CA PHE A 96 8.98 5.04 11.12
C PHE A 96 7.65 5.19 11.88
N HIS A 97 7.12 4.11 12.47
CA HIS A 97 5.82 4.08 13.15
C HIS A 97 4.67 4.61 12.29
N ALA A 98 4.78 4.49 10.97
CA ALA A 98 3.79 4.94 10.02
C ALA A 98 2.64 3.93 9.89
N LYS A 99 1.40 4.42 9.78
CA LYS A 99 0.27 3.59 9.35
C LYS A 99 0.51 3.11 7.91
N LEU A 100 0.09 1.88 7.60
CA LEU A 100 0.31 1.27 6.30
C LEU A 100 -0.97 0.65 5.76
N THR A 101 -1.23 0.82 4.47
CA THR A 101 -2.13 -0.01 3.67
C THR A 101 -1.34 -0.64 2.53
N LEU A 102 -1.69 -1.87 2.15
CA LEU A 102 -1.02 -2.62 1.09
C LEU A 102 -1.91 -2.75 -0.13
N GLU A 103 -1.36 -2.40 -1.29
CA GLU A 103 -2.04 -2.45 -2.57
C GLU A 103 -1.49 -3.58 -3.44
N HIS A 104 -2.37 -4.25 -4.15
CA HIS A 104 -2.15 -5.40 -5.04
C HIS A 104 -1.97 -6.73 -4.30
N VAL A 105 -1.00 -6.85 -3.41
CA VAL A 105 -0.78 -8.03 -2.54
C VAL A 105 -0.86 -9.36 -3.32
N THR A 106 -0.29 -9.38 -4.53
CA THR A 106 -0.42 -10.49 -5.49
C THR A 106 0.05 -11.83 -4.92
N GLU A 107 1.12 -11.83 -4.13
CA GLU A 107 1.67 -13.01 -3.45
C GLU A 107 1.20 -13.13 -1.99
N GLY A 108 0.17 -12.41 -1.58
CA GLY A 108 -0.35 -12.45 -0.20
C GLY A 108 -0.73 -13.83 0.29
N HIS A 109 -1.25 -14.68 -0.61
CA HIS A 109 -1.59 -16.07 -0.29
C HIS A 109 -0.38 -16.96 0.05
N LEU A 110 0.84 -16.53 -0.25
CA LEU A 110 2.08 -17.22 0.11
C LEU A 110 2.60 -16.85 1.50
N ILE A 111 2.08 -15.77 2.10
CA ILE A 111 2.56 -15.19 3.37
C ILE A 111 1.39 -14.85 4.31
N VAL A 112 0.35 -15.68 4.31
CA VAL A 112 -0.91 -15.42 5.03
C VAL A 112 -0.68 -15.21 6.52
N ASP A 113 0.09 -16.10 7.16
CA ASP A 113 0.32 -16.06 8.61
C ASP A 113 0.99 -14.77 9.07
N GLU A 114 1.87 -14.22 8.24
CA GLU A 114 2.53 -12.95 8.49
C GLU A 114 1.56 -11.78 8.32
N LEU A 115 0.73 -11.79 7.27
CA LEU A 115 -0.26 -10.74 7.03
C LEU A 115 -1.34 -10.70 8.11
N VAL A 116 -1.75 -11.86 8.62
CA VAL A 116 -2.68 -11.95 9.78
C VAL A 116 -2.07 -11.28 11.01
N LYS A 117 -0.80 -11.55 11.31
CA LYS A 117 -0.10 -10.92 12.46
C LYS A 117 0.01 -9.40 12.33
N GLU A 118 0.21 -8.91 11.11
CA GLU A 118 0.32 -7.47 10.84
C GLU A 118 -1.01 -6.74 10.91
N ASN A 119 -2.13 -7.43 10.67
CA ASN A 119 -3.50 -6.89 10.72
C ASN A 119 -3.66 -5.57 9.92
N LEU A 120 -3.13 -5.56 8.70
CA LEU A 120 -3.16 -4.38 7.81
C LEU A 120 -4.33 -4.45 6.84
N PRO A 121 -4.89 -3.29 6.42
CA PRO A 121 -5.81 -3.24 5.30
C PRO A 121 -5.12 -3.65 4.00
N LEU A 122 -5.70 -4.62 3.29
CA LEU A 122 -5.17 -5.21 2.06
C LEU A 122 -6.12 -4.94 0.90
N ALA A 123 -5.62 -4.32 -0.19
CA ALA A 123 -6.36 -4.16 -1.43
C ALA A 123 -5.78 -5.11 -2.48
N VAL A 124 -6.52 -6.18 -2.80
CA VAL A 124 -6.06 -7.29 -3.65
C VAL A 124 -6.52 -7.10 -5.10
N GLY A 125 -5.60 -7.15 -6.05
CA GLY A 125 -5.90 -7.06 -7.49
C GLY A 125 -5.02 -6.03 -8.24
N PRO A 126 -5.34 -5.77 -9.53
CA PRO A 126 -6.36 -6.40 -10.36
C PRO A 126 -5.97 -7.81 -10.78
N THR A 127 -6.88 -8.76 -10.65
CA THR A 127 -6.61 -10.15 -11.02
C THR A 127 -6.96 -10.45 -12.48
N PHE A 128 -7.87 -9.69 -13.08
CA PHE A 128 -8.38 -9.89 -14.43
C PHE A 128 -7.39 -9.54 -15.56
N SER A 129 -6.33 -8.77 -15.26
CA SER A 129 -5.34 -8.39 -16.27
C SER A 129 -4.32 -9.51 -16.56
N HIS A 130 -3.65 -9.46 -17.71
CA HIS A 130 -2.54 -10.37 -18.03
C HIS A 130 -1.34 -10.19 -17.07
N ALA A 131 -0.56 -11.25 -16.88
CA ALA A 131 0.72 -11.18 -16.17
C ALA A 131 1.80 -10.54 -17.07
N THR A 132 1.77 -9.22 -17.20
CA THR A 132 2.69 -8.44 -18.04
C THR A 132 4.07 -8.22 -17.41
N LYS A 133 4.25 -8.62 -16.16
CA LYS A 133 5.48 -8.47 -15.36
C LYS A 133 5.73 -9.73 -14.56
N VAL A 134 7.00 -9.98 -14.21
CA VAL A 134 7.40 -11.13 -13.37
C VAL A 134 6.68 -11.09 -12.02
N GLU A 135 6.52 -9.93 -11.41
CA GLU A 135 5.83 -9.77 -10.12
C GLU A 135 4.34 -10.14 -10.13
N LEU A 136 3.75 -10.42 -11.31
CA LEU A 136 2.36 -10.84 -11.48
C LEU A 136 2.20 -12.34 -11.76
N LEU A 137 3.28 -13.11 -11.83
CA LEU A 137 3.23 -14.53 -12.22
C LEU A 137 2.39 -15.38 -11.24
N ASN A 138 2.41 -15.06 -9.96
CA ASN A 138 1.67 -15.76 -8.92
C ASN A 138 0.25 -15.19 -8.67
N LYS A 139 -0.26 -14.39 -9.61
CA LYS A 139 -1.59 -13.82 -9.51
C LYS A 139 -2.68 -14.91 -9.54
N SER A 140 -3.58 -14.89 -8.58
CA SER A 140 -4.64 -15.91 -8.45
C SER A 140 -5.95 -15.30 -7.97
N TRP A 141 -7.06 -15.84 -8.49
CA TRP A 141 -8.41 -15.55 -8.00
C TRP A 141 -8.67 -16.10 -6.60
N THR A 142 -7.85 -17.04 -6.12
CA THR A 142 -7.96 -17.59 -4.77
C THR A 142 -7.38 -16.65 -3.71
N THR A 143 -6.48 -15.73 -4.06
CA THR A 143 -5.77 -14.85 -3.13
C THR A 143 -6.70 -14.09 -2.18
N PRO A 144 -7.73 -13.35 -2.65
CA PRO A 144 -8.60 -12.61 -1.75
C PRO A 144 -9.38 -13.53 -0.79
N GLY A 145 -9.86 -14.70 -1.28
CA GLY A 145 -10.58 -15.67 -0.45
C GLY A 145 -9.70 -16.31 0.62
N ILE A 146 -8.45 -16.66 0.30
CA ILE A 146 -7.50 -17.22 1.26
C ILE A 146 -7.22 -16.21 2.39
N LEU A 147 -6.95 -14.95 2.04
CA LEU A 147 -6.68 -13.90 3.00
C LEU A 147 -7.91 -13.58 3.86
N ALA A 148 -9.10 -13.45 3.28
CA ALA A 148 -10.32 -13.18 4.01
C ALA A 148 -10.65 -14.33 4.99
N LYS A 149 -10.55 -15.60 4.55
CA LYS A 149 -10.75 -16.77 5.39
C LYS A 149 -9.79 -16.82 6.59
N ALA A 150 -8.59 -16.30 6.42
CA ALA A 150 -7.59 -16.20 7.50
C ALA A 150 -7.85 -15.02 8.47
N GLY A 151 -8.85 -14.17 8.19
CA GLY A 151 -9.22 -13.03 9.03
C GLY A 151 -8.57 -11.71 8.62
N CYS A 152 -7.89 -11.65 7.47
CA CYS A 152 -7.35 -10.38 6.97
C CYS A 152 -8.47 -9.44 6.51
N HIS A 153 -8.27 -8.13 6.69
CA HIS A 153 -9.13 -7.10 6.13
C HIS A 153 -8.87 -6.90 4.64
N VAL A 154 -9.71 -7.51 3.79
CA VAL A 154 -9.52 -7.59 2.34
C VAL A 154 -10.49 -6.68 1.59
N SER A 155 -9.96 -5.87 0.68
CA SER A 155 -10.68 -5.19 -0.39
C SER A 155 -10.27 -5.77 -1.74
N ILE A 156 -11.17 -5.81 -2.72
CA ILE A 156 -10.87 -6.18 -4.11
C ILE A 156 -10.81 -4.92 -4.95
N ILE A 157 -9.76 -4.77 -5.78
CA ILE A 157 -9.53 -3.57 -6.58
C ILE A 157 -9.39 -3.86 -8.08
N SER A 158 -9.84 -2.91 -8.89
CA SER A 158 -9.68 -2.91 -10.35
C SER A 158 -8.41 -2.21 -10.81
N ASP A 159 -7.80 -1.36 -9.97
CA ASP A 159 -6.69 -0.47 -10.34
C ASP A 159 -7.00 0.34 -11.61
N ALA A 160 -8.23 0.89 -11.69
CA ALA A 160 -8.67 1.64 -12.87
C ALA A 160 -7.64 2.72 -13.27
N PRO A 161 -7.31 2.86 -14.55
CA PRO A 161 -7.92 2.25 -15.73
C PRO A 161 -7.28 0.91 -16.19
N VAL A 162 -6.45 0.25 -15.37
CA VAL A 162 -5.84 -1.06 -15.73
C VAL A 162 -6.93 -2.07 -16.08
N THR A 163 -7.98 -2.10 -15.28
CA THR A 163 -9.24 -2.77 -15.61
C THR A 163 -10.41 -1.84 -15.25
N PRO A 164 -11.55 -1.90 -15.98
CA PRO A 164 -12.65 -0.97 -15.76
C PRO A 164 -13.24 -1.08 -14.35
N LEU A 165 -13.55 0.06 -13.73
CA LEU A 165 -14.13 0.08 -12.39
C LEU A 165 -15.52 -0.56 -12.33
N HIS A 166 -16.32 -0.46 -13.39
CA HIS A 166 -17.65 -1.04 -13.46
C HIS A 166 -17.65 -2.58 -13.46
N ASP A 167 -16.50 -3.22 -13.71
CA ASP A 167 -16.34 -4.68 -13.62
C ASP A 167 -16.09 -5.19 -12.18
N LEU A 168 -16.06 -4.31 -11.19
CA LEU A 168 -15.77 -4.69 -9.81
C LEU A 168 -16.69 -5.79 -9.25
N PRO A 169 -18.02 -5.80 -9.53
CA PRO A 169 -18.89 -6.91 -9.17
C PRO A 169 -18.51 -8.24 -9.82
N LEU A 170 -17.98 -8.22 -11.06
CA LEU A 170 -17.48 -9.42 -11.73
C LEU A 170 -16.24 -9.98 -11.00
N TYR A 171 -15.36 -9.10 -10.47
CA TYR A 171 -14.20 -9.55 -9.71
C TYR A 171 -14.58 -10.25 -8.42
N ALA A 172 -15.57 -9.71 -7.69
CA ALA A 172 -16.14 -10.37 -6.53
C ALA A 172 -16.72 -11.74 -6.91
N GLY A 173 -17.49 -11.83 -8.00
CA GLY A 173 -18.03 -13.09 -8.53
C GLY A 173 -16.95 -14.11 -8.90
N MET A 174 -15.84 -13.67 -9.49
CA MET A 174 -14.71 -14.56 -9.81
C MET A 174 -13.97 -15.04 -8.55
N ALA A 175 -13.82 -14.19 -7.55
CA ALA A 175 -13.27 -14.58 -6.25
C ALA A 175 -14.18 -15.60 -5.53
N MET A 176 -15.52 -15.42 -5.59
CA MET A 176 -16.49 -16.38 -5.10
C MET A 176 -16.36 -17.73 -5.82
N LYS A 177 -16.28 -17.73 -7.15
CA LYS A 177 -16.05 -18.95 -7.95
C LYS A 177 -14.75 -19.65 -7.56
N ALA A 178 -13.73 -18.88 -7.14
CA ALA A 178 -12.45 -19.41 -6.67
C ALA A 178 -12.45 -19.82 -5.18
N GLY A 179 -13.60 -19.77 -4.50
CA GLY A 179 -13.80 -20.27 -3.13
C GLY A 179 -13.86 -19.21 -2.03
N MET A 180 -13.96 -17.91 -2.38
CA MET A 180 -14.23 -16.87 -1.41
C MET A 180 -15.69 -16.95 -0.92
N ASP A 181 -15.91 -16.70 0.38
CA ASP A 181 -17.27 -16.60 0.91
C ASP A 181 -18.05 -15.49 0.22
N PRO A 182 -19.32 -15.68 -0.16
CA PRO A 182 -20.11 -14.67 -0.86
C PRO A 182 -20.28 -13.36 -0.09
N TYR A 183 -20.42 -13.44 1.23
CA TYR A 183 -20.59 -12.24 2.06
C TYR A 183 -19.26 -11.48 2.19
N ASP A 184 -18.15 -12.20 2.35
CA ASP A 184 -16.81 -11.58 2.33
C ASP A 184 -16.49 -10.94 0.98
N ALA A 185 -16.88 -11.55 -0.14
CA ALA A 185 -16.70 -10.99 -1.47
C ALA A 185 -17.51 -9.69 -1.65
N LEU A 186 -18.75 -9.64 -1.15
CA LEU A 186 -19.56 -8.42 -1.16
C LEU A 186 -18.93 -7.33 -0.28
N ARG A 187 -18.50 -7.66 0.93
CA ARG A 187 -17.80 -6.73 1.83
C ARG A 187 -16.54 -6.18 1.19
N ALA A 188 -15.78 -7.02 0.49
CA ALA A 188 -14.51 -6.66 -0.12
C ALA A 188 -14.63 -5.58 -1.23
N ILE A 189 -15.80 -5.44 -1.85
CA ILE A 189 -16.06 -4.39 -2.86
C ILE A 189 -16.95 -3.24 -2.33
N THR A 190 -17.33 -3.27 -1.05
CA THR A 190 -18.20 -2.27 -0.43
C THR A 190 -17.57 -1.73 0.86
N ILE A 191 -18.00 -2.23 2.02
CA ILE A 191 -17.62 -1.68 3.32
C ILE A 191 -16.11 -1.78 3.59
N ASN A 192 -15.46 -2.90 3.26
CA ASN A 192 -14.03 -3.04 3.49
C ASN A 192 -13.23 -2.03 2.63
N ALA A 193 -13.71 -1.76 1.39
CA ALA A 193 -13.08 -0.73 0.55
C ALA A 193 -13.24 0.67 1.14
N ALA A 194 -14.41 0.99 1.70
CA ALA A 194 -14.67 2.25 2.38
C ALA A 194 -13.80 2.41 3.65
N GLU A 195 -13.69 1.34 4.45
CA GLU A 195 -12.79 1.29 5.62
C GLU A 195 -11.32 1.45 5.23
N HIS A 196 -10.89 0.78 4.14
CA HIS A 196 -9.52 0.86 3.62
C HIS A 196 -9.10 2.30 3.27
N ILE A 197 -10.01 3.12 2.79
CA ILE A 197 -9.74 4.53 2.45
C ILE A 197 -10.25 5.53 3.51
N GLY A 198 -10.79 5.05 4.63
CA GLY A 198 -11.21 5.88 5.76
C GLY A 198 -12.47 6.71 5.51
N VAL A 199 -13.45 6.18 4.78
CA VAL A 199 -14.74 6.85 4.48
C VAL A 199 -15.97 5.99 4.82
N ALA A 200 -15.81 5.00 5.69
CA ALA A 200 -16.88 4.08 6.04
C ALA A 200 -18.04 4.72 6.86
N ASP A 201 -17.83 5.94 7.31
CA ASP A 201 -18.80 6.75 8.04
C ASP A 201 -19.70 7.63 7.14
N ARG A 202 -19.59 7.49 5.80
CA ARG A 202 -20.25 8.34 4.81
C ARG A 202 -21.21 7.58 3.90
#